data_d592bc91dff9e7e9146881f9f816023a
#
_entry.id   d592bc91dff9e7e9146881f9f816023a
#
_cell.length_a   1.000
_cell.length_b   1.000
_cell.length_c   1.000
_cell.angle_alpha   90.00
_cell.angle_beta   90.00
_cell.angle_gamma   90.00
#
_symmetry.space_group_name_H-M   'P 1'
#
loop_
_entity.id
_entity.type
_entity.pdbx_description
1 polymer ?
#
loop_
_entity_poly.entity_id
_entity_poly.type
_entity_poly.pdbx_seq_one_letter_code
_entity_poly.pdbx_strand_id
1 'polypeptide(L)'
;MFVSQTEAAECGLACLATASAALGAEVGLATLRRRHPVSPRGLTLKEMVEIAAAMDMASRAVRCELEELRDLERPAILHWGLNHFVVLDRVTRRGPRIHDPAAGTRVVTWKEASEKFTGVALELSRAPAFKKRKERSPLNL
;
A
#
# COMPACT_ATOMS: atom_id res chain seq x y z
N MET A 1 -3.30 9.41 5.83
CA MET A 1 -4.66 8.89 5.53
C MET A 1 -4.58 7.42 5.18
N PHE A 2 -5.26 6.58 5.93
CA PHE A 2 -5.34 5.15 5.64
C PHE A 2 -6.63 4.87 4.88
N VAL A 3 -6.51 4.18 3.75
CA VAL A 3 -7.64 3.91 2.88
C VAL A 3 -8.08 2.47 3.06
N SER A 4 -9.37 2.27 3.36
CA SER A 4 -9.94 0.94 3.52
C SER A 4 -10.50 0.47 2.17
N GLN A 5 -10.40 -0.84 1.92
CA GLN A 5 -11.01 -1.44 0.73
C GLN A 5 -12.51 -1.65 0.96
N THR A 6 -13.28 -1.58 -0.12
CA THR A 6 -14.71 -1.89 -0.07
C THR A 6 -15.00 -3.28 -0.63
N GLU A 7 -14.10 -3.83 -1.45
CA GLU A 7 -14.19 -5.17 -2.00
C GLU A 7 -12.90 -5.92 -1.75
N ALA A 8 -12.98 -7.24 -1.59
CA ALA A 8 -11.83 -8.09 -1.26
C ALA A 8 -10.68 -7.97 -2.27
N ALA A 9 -11.00 -7.77 -3.56
CA ALA A 9 -10.00 -7.66 -4.61
C ALA A 9 -9.25 -6.32 -4.63
N GLU A 10 -9.67 -5.34 -3.83
CA GLU A 10 -9.14 -3.97 -3.89
C GLU A 10 -8.00 -3.67 -2.93
N CYS A 11 -7.47 -4.66 -2.23
CA CYS A 11 -6.41 -4.40 -1.24
C CYS A 11 -5.19 -3.69 -1.85
N GLY A 12 -4.81 -4.06 -3.07
CA GLY A 12 -3.69 -3.42 -3.76
C GLY A 12 -3.95 -1.95 -4.06
N LEU A 13 -5.13 -1.62 -4.60
CA LEU A 13 -5.50 -0.23 -4.88
C LEU A 13 -5.56 0.60 -3.60
N ALA A 14 -6.15 0.05 -2.54
CA ALA A 14 -6.24 0.74 -1.25
C ALA A 14 -4.85 1.01 -0.66
N CYS A 15 -3.93 0.06 -0.79
CA CYS A 15 -2.55 0.25 -0.37
C CYS A 15 -1.85 1.36 -1.17
N LEU A 16 -2.05 1.39 -2.48
CA LEU A 16 -1.47 2.44 -3.34
C LEU A 16 -2.05 3.82 -3.00
N ALA A 17 -3.35 3.90 -2.73
CA ALA A 17 -3.98 5.14 -2.28
C ALA A 17 -3.40 5.62 -0.95
N THR A 18 -3.20 4.70 0.00
CA THR A 18 -2.60 4.99 1.30
C THR A 18 -1.16 5.49 1.13
N ALA A 19 -0.36 4.82 0.30
CA ALA A 19 1.02 5.22 0.02
C ALA A 19 1.09 6.60 -0.64
N SER A 20 0.23 6.86 -1.61
CA SER A 20 0.15 8.16 -2.28
C SER A 20 -0.18 9.27 -1.28
N ALA A 21 -1.14 9.04 -0.39
CA ALA A 21 -1.50 10.00 0.65
C ALA A 21 -0.32 10.26 1.59
N ALA A 22 0.41 9.22 1.97
CA ALA A 22 1.60 9.35 2.82
C ALA A 22 2.69 10.21 2.15
N LEU A 23 2.77 10.16 0.82
CA LEU A 23 3.71 10.97 0.05
C LEU A 23 3.18 12.38 -0.23
N GLY A 24 1.91 12.65 0.03
CA GLY A 24 1.32 13.97 -0.08
C GLY A 24 0.23 14.15 -1.13
N ALA A 25 -0.15 13.09 -1.84
CA ALA A 25 -1.23 13.16 -2.84
C ALA A 25 -2.39 12.25 -2.43
N GLU A 26 -3.49 12.87 -2.00
CA GLU A 26 -4.71 12.13 -1.66
C GLU A 26 -5.49 11.82 -2.94
N VAL A 27 -5.75 10.54 -3.17
CA VAL A 27 -6.56 10.06 -4.28
C VAL A 27 -7.56 9.06 -3.71
N GLY A 28 -8.84 9.28 -3.98
CA GLY A 28 -9.89 8.40 -3.48
C GLY A 28 -9.88 7.04 -4.18
N LEU A 29 -10.29 6.02 -3.44
CA LEU A 29 -10.36 4.66 -3.99
C LEU A 29 -11.30 4.57 -5.18
N ALA A 30 -12.43 5.30 -5.15
CA ALA A 30 -13.37 5.32 -6.27
C ALA A 30 -12.73 5.86 -7.55
N THR A 31 -11.90 6.88 -7.44
CA THR A 31 -11.17 7.45 -8.57
C THR A 31 -10.19 6.43 -9.15
N LEU A 32 -9.43 5.76 -8.27
CA LEU A 32 -8.48 4.74 -8.71
C LEU A 32 -9.18 3.55 -9.34
N ARG A 33 -10.32 3.14 -8.78
CA ARG A 33 -11.12 2.04 -9.34
C ARG A 33 -11.57 2.33 -10.76
N ARG A 34 -11.98 3.57 -11.04
CA ARG A 34 -12.39 3.96 -12.39
C ARG A 34 -11.24 3.98 -13.38
N ARG A 35 -10.06 4.45 -12.93
CA ARG A 35 -8.86 4.53 -13.79
C ARG A 35 -8.19 3.19 -13.98
N HIS A 36 -8.28 2.32 -12.98
CA HIS A 36 -7.56 1.05 -12.95
C HIS A 36 -8.51 -0.06 -12.49
N PRO A 37 -9.41 -0.53 -13.38
CA PRO A 37 -10.32 -1.62 -13.02
C PRO A 37 -9.54 -2.85 -12.57
N VAL A 38 -10.00 -3.46 -11.49
CA VAL A 38 -9.34 -4.61 -10.88
C VAL A 38 -10.18 -5.86 -11.12
N SER A 39 -9.53 -6.94 -11.58
CA SER A 39 -10.22 -8.22 -11.72
C SER A 39 -10.58 -8.80 -10.34
N PRO A 40 -11.54 -9.74 -10.26
CA PRO A 40 -11.88 -10.39 -9.00
C PRO A 40 -10.71 -11.07 -8.30
N ARG A 41 -9.63 -11.38 -9.03
CA ARG A 41 -8.40 -11.98 -8.46
C ARG A 41 -7.52 -10.97 -7.74
N GLY A 42 -7.82 -9.68 -7.85
CA GLY A 42 -6.99 -8.61 -7.32
C GLY A 42 -5.84 -8.24 -8.26
N LEU A 43 -4.89 -7.48 -7.74
CA LEU A 43 -3.75 -7.00 -8.51
C LEU A 43 -2.53 -7.90 -8.28
N THR A 44 -1.77 -8.10 -9.35
CA THR A 44 -0.43 -8.67 -9.25
C THR A 44 0.55 -7.57 -8.84
N LEU A 45 1.73 -7.97 -8.36
CA LEU A 45 2.79 -7.00 -8.04
C LEU A 45 3.16 -6.18 -9.27
N LYS A 46 3.24 -6.83 -10.45
CA LYS A 46 3.52 -6.13 -11.70
C LYS A 46 2.50 -5.04 -11.99
N GLU A 47 1.21 -5.36 -11.84
CA GLU A 47 0.15 -4.39 -12.04
C GLU A 47 0.24 -3.24 -11.02
N MET A 48 0.60 -3.54 -9.78
CA MET A 48 0.80 -2.52 -8.77
C MET A 48 1.93 -1.55 -9.13
N VAL A 49 3.03 -2.07 -9.67
CA VAL A 49 4.14 -1.24 -10.15
C VAL A 49 3.67 -0.33 -11.29
N GLU A 50 2.89 -0.86 -12.22
CA GLU A 50 2.35 -0.09 -13.34
C GLU A 50 1.39 1.01 -12.87
N ILE A 51 0.51 0.70 -11.94
CA ILE A 51 -0.43 1.68 -11.39
C ILE A 51 0.33 2.75 -10.58
N ALA A 52 1.30 2.35 -9.78
CA ALA A 52 2.14 3.28 -9.03
C ALA A 52 2.80 4.30 -9.98
N ALA A 53 3.34 3.82 -11.09
CA ALA A 53 3.94 4.69 -12.10
C ALA A 53 2.91 5.66 -12.68
N ALA A 54 1.69 5.20 -12.95
CA ALA A 54 0.61 6.07 -13.43
C ALA A 54 0.17 7.10 -12.39
N MET A 55 0.44 6.85 -11.11
CA MET A 55 0.20 7.77 -10.00
C MET A 55 1.40 8.65 -9.68
N ASP A 56 2.41 8.65 -10.55
CA ASP A 56 3.65 9.41 -10.38
C ASP A 56 4.45 9.02 -9.14
N MET A 57 4.37 7.75 -8.78
CA MET A 57 5.20 7.16 -7.74
C MET A 57 6.26 6.26 -8.35
N ALA A 58 7.49 6.44 -7.91
CA ALA A 58 8.56 5.50 -8.21
C ALA A 58 8.44 4.31 -7.26
N SER A 59 8.72 3.13 -7.75
CA SER A 59 8.62 1.91 -6.94
C SER A 59 9.87 1.07 -7.03
N ARG A 60 10.15 0.33 -5.97
CA ARG A 60 11.22 -0.65 -5.93
C ARG A 60 10.72 -1.91 -5.26
N ALA A 61 10.61 -2.99 -6.04
CA ALA A 61 10.25 -4.29 -5.50
C ALA A 61 11.48 -4.95 -4.90
N VAL A 62 11.38 -5.39 -3.66
CA VAL A 62 12.51 -6.00 -2.94
C VAL A 62 12.08 -7.30 -2.28
N ARG A 63 13.04 -8.22 -2.14
CA ARG A 63 12.91 -9.37 -1.26
C ARG A 63 13.70 -9.07 -0.02
N CYS A 64 13.11 -9.33 1.14
CA CYS A 64 13.80 -9.07 2.40
C CYS A 64 13.36 -10.04 3.48
N GLU A 65 14.23 -10.19 4.47
CA GLU A 65 13.92 -10.96 5.67
C GLU A 65 13.08 -10.12 6.62
N LEU A 66 12.44 -10.80 7.57
CA LEU A 66 11.57 -10.12 8.52
C LEU A 66 12.29 -9.03 9.31
N GLU A 67 13.55 -9.28 9.69
CA GLU A 67 14.38 -8.32 10.42
C GLU A 67 14.69 -7.06 9.63
N GLU A 68 14.62 -7.17 8.30
CA GLU A 68 14.93 -6.04 7.41
C GLU A 68 13.74 -5.10 7.18
N LEU A 69 12.55 -5.42 7.71
CA LEU A 69 11.39 -4.54 7.58
C LEU A 69 11.67 -3.13 8.09
N ARG A 70 12.47 -3.03 9.15
CA ARG A 70 12.83 -1.73 9.72
C ARG A 70 13.69 -0.86 8.80
N ASP A 71 14.36 -1.48 7.84
CA ASP A 71 15.26 -0.80 6.91
C ASP A 71 14.56 -0.40 5.61
N LEU A 72 13.31 -0.80 5.42
CA LEU A 72 12.56 -0.44 4.22
C LEU A 72 12.27 1.04 4.18
N GLU A 73 12.41 1.62 2.99
CA GLU A 73 11.97 2.98 2.74
C GLU A 73 10.44 3.02 2.76
N ARG A 74 9.88 3.97 3.47
CA ARG A 74 8.42 4.07 3.62
C ARG A 74 7.87 5.27 2.89
N PRO A 75 6.66 5.14 2.34
CA PRO A 75 5.73 4.02 2.52
C PRO A 75 6.19 2.76 1.79
N ALA A 76 5.92 1.62 2.40
CA ALA A 76 6.20 0.32 1.82
C ALA A 76 4.95 -0.56 1.89
N ILE A 77 4.67 -1.24 0.79
CA ILE A 77 3.55 -2.20 0.72
C ILE A 77 4.15 -3.59 0.87
N LEU A 78 3.57 -4.37 1.77
CA LEU A 78 4.03 -5.74 2.03
C LEU A 78 3.06 -6.74 1.42
N HIS A 79 3.61 -7.75 0.74
CA HIS A 79 2.81 -8.89 0.30
C HIS A 79 2.56 -9.78 1.51
N TRP A 80 1.30 -10.07 1.79
CA TRP A 80 0.87 -10.61 3.07
C TRP A 80 -0.06 -11.79 2.88
N GLY A 81 0.31 -12.92 3.43
CA GLY A 81 -0.49 -14.15 3.28
C GLY A 81 -0.66 -14.54 1.81
N LEU A 82 -1.84 -15.06 1.48
CA LEU A 82 -2.17 -15.43 0.11
C LEU A 82 -2.86 -14.26 -0.59
N ASN A 83 -2.15 -13.65 -1.55
CA ASN A 83 -2.71 -12.61 -2.43
C ASN A 83 -3.27 -11.38 -1.71
N HIS A 84 -2.75 -11.03 -0.55
CA HIS A 84 -3.15 -9.84 0.18
C HIS A 84 -2.00 -8.84 0.24
N PHE A 85 -2.32 -7.56 0.40
CA PHE A 85 -1.34 -6.50 0.56
C PHE A 85 -1.70 -5.64 1.76
N VAL A 86 -0.70 -5.24 2.50
CA VAL A 86 -0.83 -4.31 3.64
C VAL A 86 0.23 -3.23 3.53
N VAL A 87 0.03 -2.12 4.21
CA VAL A 87 1.02 -1.03 4.23
C VAL A 87 1.78 -1.08 5.55
N LEU A 88 3.10 -1.05 5.45
CA LEU A 88 3.95 -0.93 6.63
C LEU A 88 3.92 0.53 7.10
N ASP A 89 3.42 0.76 8.32
CA ASP A 89 3.40 2.07 8.94
C ASP A 89 4.72 2.32 9.67
N ARG A 90 5.07 1.43 10.58
CA ARG A 90 6.35 1.49 11.31
C ARG A 90 6.66 0.15 11.95
N VAL A 91 7.91 -0.02 12.38
CA VAL A 91 8.33 -1.22 13.09
C VAL A 91 8.42 -0.88 14.58
N THR A 92 7.73 -1.65 15.40
CA THR A 92 7.76 -1.50 16.85
C THR A 92 8.52 -2.68 17.46
N ARG A 93 8.80 -2.58 18.75
CA ARG A 93 9.47 -3.66 19.49
C ARG A 93 8.67 -4.96 19.45
N ARG A 94 7.33 -4.87 19.46
CA ARG A 94 6.45 -6.05 19.45
C ARG A 94 6.28 -6.65 18.07
N GLY A 95 6.50 -5.86 17.03
CA GLY A 95 6.32 -6.26 15.65
C GLY A 95 5.97 -5.07 14.78
N PRO A 96 5.75 -5.30 13.50
CA PRO A 96 5.40 -4.22 12.59
C PRO A 96 3.98 -3.70 12.84
N ARG A 97 3.84 -2.39 12.82
CA ARG A 97 2.53 -1.76 12.77
C ARG A 97 2.13 -1.63 11.31
N ILE A 98 1.06 -2.29 10.94
CA ILE A 98 0.59 -2.31 9.56
C ILE A 98 -0.80 -1.71 9.46
N HIS A 99 -1.08 -1.18 8.28
CA HIS A 99 -2.45 -0.86 7.88
C HIS A 99 -2.93 -1.95 6.93
N ASP A 100 -3.92 -2.70 7.36
CA ASP A 100 -4.58 -3.71 6.55
C ASP A 100 -5.85 -3.10 5.96
N PRO A 101 -5.95 -2.95 4.63
CA PRO A 101 -7.15 -2.34 4.04
C PRO A 101 -8.45 -3.05 4.39
N ALA A 102 -8.39 -4.34 4.70
CA ALA A 102 -9.57 -5.12 5.08
C ALA A 102 -9.92 -5.03 6.56
N ALA A 103 -8.94 -4.76 7.43
CA ALA A 103 -9.12 -4.91 8.87
C ALA A 103 -8.74 -3.67 9.70
N GLY A 104 -8.01 -2.72 9.12
CA GLY A 104 -7.57 -1.51 9.82
C GLY A 104 -6.12 -1.59 10.29
N THR A 105 -5.73 -0.60 11.07
CA THR A 105 -4.35 -0.44 11.51
C THR A 105 -4.12 -1.14 12.85
N ARG A 106 -3.06 -1.94 12.93
CA ARG A 106 -2.70 -2.62 14.17
C ARG A 106 -1.22 -3.03 14.18
N VAL A 107 -0.69 -3.28 15.36
CA VAL A 107 0.61 -3.91 15.52
C VAL A 107 0.40 -5.43 15.47
N VAL A 108 1.11 -6.11 14.58
CA VAL A 108 1.13 -7.58 14.57
C VAL A 108 2.38 -8.05 15.31
N THR A 109 2.26 -9.18 16.00
CA THR A 109 3.43 -9.75 16.67
C THR A 109 4.45 -10.23 15.65
N TRP A 110 5.70 -10.34 16.05
CA TRP A 110 6.75 -10.92 15.18
C TRP A 110 6.39 -12.34 14.76
N LYS A 111 5.74 -13.11 15.63
CA LYS A 111 5.28 -14.44 15.30
C LYS A 111 4.25 -14.41 14.17
N GLU A 112 3.24 -13.57 14.28
CA GLU A 112 2.22 -13.44 13.23
C GLU A 112 2.85 -12.93 11.94
N ALA A 113 3.73 -11.94 12.03
CA ALA A 113 4.42 -11.40 10.85
C ALA A 113 5.23 -12.50 10.15
N SER A 114 5.88 -13.39 10.90
CA SER A 114 6.64 -14.49 10.31
C SER A 114 5.77 -15.49 9.55
N GLU A 115 4.52 -15.60 9.94
CA GLU A 115 3.55 -16.49 9.27
C GLU A 115 2.91 -15.85 8.04
N LYS A 116 2.81 -14.52 8.02
CA LYS A 116 2.06 -13.80 7.00
C LYS A 116 2.92 -13.10 5.96
N PHE A 117 4.04 -12.50 6.36
CA PHE A 117 4.90 -11.80 5.42
C PHE A 117 5.58 -12.78 4.47
N THR A 118 5.41 -12.56 3.17
CA THR A 118 5.94 -13.48 2.14
C THR A 118 7.39 -13.22 1.77
N GLY A 119 7.98 -12.15 2.28
CA GLY A 119 9.34 -11.74 1.92
C GLY A 119 9.39 -10.75 0.77
N VAL A 120 8.23 -10.36 0.23
CA VAL A 120 8.17 -9.42 -0.90
C VAL A 120 7.56 -8.11 -0.43
N ALA A 121 8.25 -7.00 -0.72
CA ALA A 121 7.82 -5.66 -0.38
C ALA A 121 7.99 -4.73 -1.59
N LEU A 122 7.18 -3.68 -1.61
CA LEU A 122 7.24 -2.64 -2.63
C LEU A 122 7.45 -1.30 -1.93
N GLU A 123 8.65 -0.76 -2.05
CA GLU A 123 8.98 0.58 -1.54
C GLU A 123 8.48 1.61 -2.55
N LEU A 124 7.89 2.69 -2.06
CA LEU A 124 7.35 3.75 -2.91
C LEU A 124 7.94 5.09 -2.53
N SER A 125 8.16 5.93 -3.54
CA SER A 125 8.68 7.27 -3.38
C SER A 125 8.08 8.18 -4.46
N ARG A 126 8.30 9.48 -4.32
CA ARG A 126 7.83 10.44 -5.32
C ARG A 126 8.70 10.36 -6.57
N ALA A 127 8.06 10.15 -7.73
CA ALA A 127 8.72 10.34 -9.00
C ALA A 127 8.82 11.85 -9.31
N PRO A 128 9.64 12.29 -10.27
CA PRO A 128 9.79 13.72 -10.56
C PRO A 128 8.49 14.45 -10.89
N ALA A 129 7.53 13.76 -11.50
CA ALA A 129 6.25 14.37 -11.87
C ALA A 129 5.23 14.39 -10.72
N PHE A 130 5.57 13.82 -9.56
CA PHE A 130 4.63 13.72 -8.43
C PHE A 130 4.26 15.12 -7.93
N LYS A 131 2.95 15.35 -7.76
CA LYS A 131 2.42 16.61 -7.23
C LYS A 131 1.61 16.35 -5.98
N LYS A 132 1.92 17.08 -4.91
CA LYS A 132 1.11 17.05 -3.70
C LYS A 132 -0.26 17.63 -3.98
N ARG A 133 -1.30 16.98 -3.50
CA ARG A 133 -2.67 17.46 -3.66
C ARG A 133 -3.60 16.79 -2.65
N LYS A 134 -4.75 17.43 -2.43
CA LYS A 134 -5.86 16.81 -1.72
C LYS A 134 -6.97 16.51 -2.72
N GLU A 135 -7.65 15.40 -2.55
CA GLU A 135 -8.82 15.09 -3.35
C GLU A 135 -9.96 16.03 -2.94
N ARG A 136 -10.60 16.65 -3.94
CA ARG A 136 -11.74 17.52 -3.67
C ARG A 136 -12.99 16.68 -3.46
N SER A 137 -13.73 17.00 -2.39
CA SER A 137 -15.08 16.51 -2.20
C SER A 137 -15.99 17.09 -3.32
N PRO A 138 -16.99 16.33 -3.79
CA PRO A 138 -17.98 16.86 -4.72
C PRO A 138 -18.70 18.11 -4.23
N LEU A 139 -18.74 18.34 -2.92
CA LEU A 139 -19.35 19.51 -2.31
C LEU A 139 -18.39 20.70 -2.20
N ASN A 140 -17.15 20.52 -2.56
CA ASN A 140 -16.09 21.51 -2.43
C ASN A 140 -15.85 22.19 -3.77
N LEU A 141 -16.81 22.97 -4.17
CA LEU A 141 -16.80 23.67 -5.46
C LEU A 141 -16.01 24.97 -5.43
#